data_086ff56b83fbaa03620e71f44e8aea5e
#
_entry.id   086ff56b83fbaa03620e71f44e8aea5e
#
_cell.length_a   1.000
_cell.length_b   1.000
_cell.length_c   1.000
_cell.angle_alpha   90.00
_cell.angle_beta   90.00
_cell.angle_gamma   90.00
#
_symmetry.space_group_name_H-M   'P 1'
#
loop_
_entity.id
_entity.type
_entity.pdbx_description
1 polymer ?
#
loop_
_entity_poly.entity_id
_entity_poly.type
_entity_poly.pdbx_seq_one_letter_code
_entity_poly.pdbx_strand_id
1 'polypeptide(L)'
;MSTNDADERLPIKIDSTSNGEFVPLPLPEINRTANTLAREKAFEHARCLRQSRRAFLRSAAGAASVLFAFNHVHAAAGRDGGYFEVAAEATFDDALALEQLGGNEFVFDVQGHYVVPPKLATTLKPGCRADHEHLGRDYMRCIGAEAFIKDIFLDSDTDMMVLSFIPSRREAEPLTIAEAATTREIVERMEGTHRLLIHGRVNPNQDGDLDDMDELAERWGVAAWKCYTQWGPAGVGFHMTDPDTGIPFVEKARRLGIKTICIHKGIPFGRRSYRHSVCTDIGAIAARYPDVNFLVYHAGYVPGQKEGPYRPGRGEGVDELIRSVLDNGLGRGSNVYAELGTTWRMLMRDPQEAAHCVGKLVKHLGEDNVLYGSDCVWYGSPQDQIQALRSFQITSEFQERFGYPAMTPALRAKILGLNSARVYGVQVDEILERAGRDTITASRENYRNHPNPHFRTFGPRTRREFMDLLRLKGGSRA
;
A
#
# COMPACT_ATOMS: atom_id res chain seq x y z
N MET A 1 -11.49 30.35 -20.68
CA MET A 1 -10.87 29.19 -20.03
C MET A 1 -11.91 28.08 -20.07
N SER A 2 -11.65 27.02 -20.80
CA SER A 2 -12.61 25.92 -20.95
C SER A 2 -12.69 25.15 -19.64
N THR A 3 -13.87 24.72 -19.27
CA THR A 3 -14.20 23.96 -18.05
C THR A 3 -13.49 22.59 -17.93
N ASN A 4 -12.65 22.23 -18.90
CA ASN A 4 -11.87 20.99 -18.95
C ASN A 4 -10.53 21.05 -18.18
N ASP A 5 -10.03 22.22 -17.79
CA ASP A 5 -8.70 22.37 -17.17
C ASP A 5 -8.68 22.01 -15.66
N ALA A 6 -9.85 21.93 -15.01
CA ALA A 6 -9.91 21.63 -13.56
C ALA A 6 -9.71 20.15 -13.20
N ASP A 7 -9.71 19.25 -14.19
CA ASP A 7 -9.73 17.80 -13.98
C ASP A 7 -8.42 17.09 -14.37
N GLU A 8 -7.34 17.81 -14.65
CA GLU A 8 -6.07 17.18 -14.92
C GLU A 8 -5.36 16.78 -13.65
N ARG A 9 -5.35 15.48 -13.41
CA ARG A 9 -4.72 14.85 -12.28
C ARG A 9 -3.24 14.63 -12.53
N LEU A 10 -2.46 14.80 -11.47
CA LEU A 10 -1.01 14.59 -11.54
C LEU A 10 -0.70 13.09 -11.48
N PRO A 11 0.35 12.63 -12.20
CA PRO A 11 0.77 11.22 -12.19
C PRO A 11 1.23 10.74 -10.81
N ILE A 12 1.89 11.59 -10.04
CA ILE A 12 2.15 11.35 -8.62
C ILE A 12 0.98 11.95 -7.84
N LYS A 13 0.19 11.08 -7.22
CA LYS A 13 -1.11 11.43 -6.63
C LYS A 13 -0.97 11.95 -5.20
N ILE A 14 -0.54 13.19 -5.03
CA ILE A 14 -0.46 13.86 -3.73
C ILE A 14 -1.82 14.49 -3.41
N ASP A 15 -2.69 13.73 -2.79
CA ASP A 15 -4.05 14.15 -2.44
C ASP A 15 -4.45 13.70 -1.02
N SER A 16 -5.68 13.96 -0.62
CA SER A 16 -6.22 13.66 0.72
C SER A 16 -6.92 12.30 0.82
N THR A 17 -6.84 11.46 -0.21
CA THR A 17 -7.56 10.19 -0.25
C THR A 17 -7.15 9.26 0.89
N SER A 18 -8.13 8.66 1.57
CA SER A 18 -7.96 7.56 2.51
C SER A 18 -8.45 6.24 1.90
N ASN A 19 -8.05 5.11 2.50
CA ASN A 19 -8.56 3.78 2.11
C ASN A 19 -9.98 3.50 2.66
N GLY A 20 -10.61 4.46 3.34
CA GLY A 20 -11.93 4.30 3.95
C GLY A 20 -11.90 3.76 5.39
N GLU A 21 -10.74 3.53 5.96
CA GLU A 21 -10.56 3.11 7.36
C GLU A 21 -10.37 4.30 8.30
N PHE A 22 -9.82 5.40 7.81
CA PHE A 22 -9.61 6.63 8.59
C PHE A 22 -10.23 7.86 7.89
N VAL A 23 -10.55 8.87 8.70
CA VAL A 23 -11.04 10.15 8.17
C VAL A 23 -9.95 10.80 7.31
N PRO A 24 -10.23 11.15 6.05
CA PRO A 24 -9.24 11.81 5.20
C PRO A 24 -8.61 13.02 5.87
N LEU A 25 -7.29 13.08 5.86
CA LEU A 25 -6.56 14.23 6.37
C LEU A 25 -6.54 15.33 5.31
N PRO A 26 -6.87 16.58 5.68
CA PRO A 26 -6.75 17.70 4.75
C PRO A 26 -5.35 17.79 4.17
N LEU A 27 -5.26 18.06 2.86
CA LEU A 27 -3.97 18.26 2.23
C LEU A 27 -3.32 19.52 2.79
N PRO A 28 -2.11 19.45 3.36
CA PRO A 28 -1.38 20.61 3.88
C PRO A 28 -1.15 21.66 2.79
N GLU A 29 -0.98 22.92 3.18
CA GLU A 29 -0.77 24.02 2.23
C GLU A 29 0.50 23.82 1.39
N ILE A 30 1.58 23.35 2.01
CA ILE A 30 2.82 23.00 1.31
C ILE A 30 2.58 22.04 0.14
N ASN A 31 1.72 21.03 0.33
CA ASN A 31 1.40 20.08 -0.72
C ASN A 31 0.49 20.66 -1.80
N ARG A 32 -0.43 21.57 -1.42
CA ARG A 32 -1.24 22.31 -2.41
C ARG A 32 -0.36 23.20 -3.28
N THR A 33 0.61 23.89 -2.67
CA THR A 33 1.59 24.71 -3.37
C THR A 33 2.44 23.86 -4.33
N ALA A 34 2.95 22.71 -3.87
CA ALA A 34 3.71 21.79 -4.70
C ALA A 34 2.89 21.27 -5.90
N ASN A 35 1.63 20.88 -5.68
CA ASN A 35 0.73 20.47 -6.75
C ASN A 35 0.44 21.60 -7.75
N THR A 36 0.36 22.85 -7.29
CA THR A 36 0.17 24.02 -8.17
C THR A 36 1.40 24.21 -9.04
N LEU A 37 2.59 24.25 -8.42
CA LEU A 37 3.85 24.35 -9.15
C LEU A 37 4.03 23.21 -10.17
N ALA A 38 3.68 21.98 -9.78
CA ALA A 38 3.75 20.82 -10.68
C ALA A 38 2.87 20.99 -11.93
N ARG A 39 1.64 21.54 -11.76
CA ARG A 39 0.75 21.82 -12.91
C ARG A 39 1.29 22.93 -13.79
N GLU A 40 1.86 23.99 -13.22
CA GLU A 40 2.50 25.07 -13.96
C GLU A 40 3.69 24.54 -14.79
N LYS A 41 4.56 23.76 -14.16
CA LYS A 41 5.70 23.12 -14.84
C LYS A 41 5.24 22.16 -15.93
N ALA A 42 4.24 21.32 -15.68
CA ALA A 42 3.70 20.43 -16.70
C ALA A 42 3.16 21.20 -17.92
N PHE A 43 2.54 22.37 -17.71
CA PHE A 43 2.10 23.23 -18.81
C PHE A 43 3.27 23.83 -19.60
N GLU A 44 4.29 24.34 -18.92
CA GLU A 44 5.49 24.90 -19.53
C GLU A 44 6.23 23.85 -20.36
N HIS A 45 6.53 22.68 -19.76
CA HIS A 45 7.32 21.64 -20.40
C HIS A 45 6.57 20.96 -21.57
N ALA A 46 5.26 20.73 -21.44
CA ALA A 46 4.45 20.24 -22.55
C ALA A 46 4.52 21.15 -23.77
N ARG A 47 4.48 22.49 -23.58
CA ARG A 47 4.64 23.45 -24.64
C ARG A 47 6.04 23.41 -25.30
N CYS A 48 7.09 23.34 -24.48
CA CYS A 48 8.47 23.24 -24.96
C CYS A 48 8.67 21.99 -25.83
N LEU A 49 8.08 20.86 -25.39
CA LEU A 49 8.16 19.58 -26.09
C LEU A 49 7.12 19.42 -27.21
N ARG A 50 6.29 20.45 -27.48
CA ARG A 50 5.20 20.42 -28.47
C ARG A 50 4.23 19.25 -28.30
N GLN A 51 3.99 18.87 -27.05
CA GLN A 51 3.06 17.82 -26.66
C GLN A 51 1.77 18.41 -26.08
N SER A 52 0.68 17.63 -26.11
CA SER A 52 -0.48 17.98 -25.29
C SER A 52 -0.13 17.78 -23.81
N ARG A 53 -0.68 18.60 -22.93
CA ARG A 53 -0.49 18.48 -21.48
C ARG A 53 -0.84 17.08 -20.96
N ARG A 54 -1.89 16.47 -21.51
CA ARG A 54 -2.28 15.09 -21.18
C ARG A 54 -1.23 14.06 -21.59
N ALA A 55 -0.63 14.23 -22.77
CA ALA A 55 0.45 13.34 -23.20
C ALA A 55 1.67 13.49 -22.30
N PHE A 56 2.06 14.72 -21.99
CA PHE A 56 3.17 15.00 -21.08
C PHE A 56 2.95 14.41 -19.68
N LEU A 57 1.77 14.60 -19.07
CA LEU A 57 1.47 14.03 -17.75
C LEU A 57 1.47 12.49 -17.73
N ARG A 58 1.36 11.83 -18.88
CA ARG A 58 1.44 10.37 -18.99
C ARG A 58 2.86 9.85 -19.23
N SER A 59 3.80 10.73 -19.47
CA SER A 59 5.20 10.40 -19.65
C SER A 59 5.97 10.32 -18.33
N ALA A 60 7.16 9.73 -18.35
CA ALA A 60 8.05 9.70 -17.19
C ALA A 60 8.46 11.11 -16.76
N ALA A 61 8.70 12.01 -17.72
CA ALA A 61 9.03 13.42 -17.46
C ALA A 61 7.88 14.15 -16.73
N GLY A 62 6.63 13.77 -16.99
CA GLY A 62 5.48 14.27 -16.24
C GLY A 62 5.53 13.89 -14.77
N ALA A 63 5.86 12.63 -14.45
CA ALA A 63 6.05 12.17 -13.06
C ALA A 63 7.27 12.84 -12.39
N ALA A 64 8.39 12.95 -13.13
CA ALA A 64 9.60 13.65 -12.70
C ALA A 64 9.31 15.11 -12.34
N SER A 65 8.51 15.80 -13.16
CA SER A 65 8.11 17.20 -12.90
C SER A 65 7.34 17.36 -11.59
N VAL A 66 6.49 16.38 -11.22
CA VAL A 66 5.75 16.45 -9.95
C VAL A 66 6.69 16.25 -8.77
N LEU A 67 7.55 15.23 -8.80
CA LEU A 67 8.50 14.95 -7.71
C LEU A 67 9.51 16.08 -7.55
N PHE A 68 9.98 16.67 -8.65
CA PHE A 68 10.89 17.83 -8.63
C PHE A 68 10.22 19.06 -8.01
N ALA A 69 8.99 19.39 -8.41
CA ALA A 69 8.22 20.48 -7.82
C ALA A 69 8.00 20.26 -6.33
N PHE A 70 7.78 19.03 -5.93
CA PHE A 70 7.61 18.62 -4.55
C PHE A 70 8.87 18.88 -3.72
N ASN A 71 10.02 18.40 -4.20
CA ASN A 71 11.33 18.66 -3.58
C ASN A 71 11.56 20.16 -3.40
N HIS A 72 11.34 20.94 -4.46
CA HIS A 72 11.58 22.38 -4.44
C HIS A 72 10.78 23.09 -3.35
N VAL A 73 9.48 22.80 -3.26
CA VAL A 73 8.60 23.44 -2.28
C VAL A 73 8.91 22.98 -0.85
N HIS A 74 9.22 21.71 -0.65
CA HIS A 74 9.57 21.19 0.68
C HIS A 74 10.91 21.72 1.17
N ALA A 75 11.93 21.77 0.31
CA ALA A 75 13.23 22.35 0.64
C ALA A 75 13.11 23.85 0.98
N ALA A 76 12.33 24.62 0.21
CA ALA A 76 12.07 26.03 0.48
C ALA A 76 11.34 26.27 1.83
N ALA A 77 10.64 25.26 2.34
CA ALA A 77 9.98 25.28 3.65
C ALA A 77 10.87 24.71 4.79
N GLY A 78 12.17 24.43 4.53
CA GLY A 78 13.11 23.88 5.52
C GLY A 78 12.78 22.43 5.90
N ARG A 79 12.18 21.65 4.97
CA ARG A 79 11.91 20.23 5.14
C ARG A 79 12.89 19.42 4.32
N ASP A 80 14.01 19.11 4.92
CA ASP A 80 15.25 18.65 4.29
C ASP A 80 15.69 17.23 4.72
N GLY A 81 14.88 16.50 5.49
CA GLY A 81 15.23 15.17 5.97
C GLY A 81 15.19 14.07 4.90
N GLY A 82 14.39 14.25 3.86
CA GLY A 82 14.26 13.36 2.72
C GLY A 82 13.93 14.12 1.44
N TYR A 83 14.15 13.48 0.29
CA TYR A 83 13.85 14.03 -1.03
C TYR A 83 13.68 12.91 -2.05
N PHE A 84 13.18 13.24 -3.24
CA PHE A 84 13.14 12.35 -4.39
C PHE A 84 14.29 12.69 -5.34
N GLU A 85 15.12 11.72 -5.65
CA GLU A 85 16.29 11.88 -6.52
C GLU A 85 15.84 11.99 -7.98
N VAL A 86 15.58 13.23 -8.40
CA VAL A 86 15.13 13.58 -9.75
C VAL A 86 15.91 14.80 -10.21
N ALA A 87 16.64 14.65 -11.32
CA ALA A 87 17.37 15.76 -11.94
C ALA A 87 16.40 16.78 -12.57
N ALA A 88 16.80 18.05 -12.61
CA ALA A 88 15.99 19.09 -13.23
C ALA A 88 15.74 18.79 -14.71
N GLU A 89 16.73 18.25 -15.40
CA GLU A 89 16.65 17.88 -16.81
C GLU A 89 15.63 16.78 -17.08
N ALA A 90 15.44 15.84 -16.13
CA ALA A 90 14.44 14.79 -16.24
C ALA A 90 12.99 15.33 -16.31
N THR A 91 12.77 16.58 -15.90
CA THR A 91 11.44 17.20 -15.97
C THR A 91 11.00 17.54 -17.40
N PHE A 92 11.90 17.49 -18.38
CA PHE A 92 11.64 17.72 -19.79
C PHE A 92 12.40 16.78 -20.74
N ASP A 93 13.08 15.78 -20.19
CA ASP A 93 13.71 14.66 -20.91
C ASP A 93 13.10 13.34 -20.43
N ASP A 94 12.28 12.73 -21.28
CA ASP A 94 11.54 11.52 -20.93
C ASP A 94 12.47 10.29 -20.79
N ALA A 95 13.56 10.24 -21.55
CA ALA A 95 14.53 9.15 -21.45
C ALA A 95 15.28 9.20 -20.10
N LEU A 96 15.75 10.38 -19.70
CA LEU A 96 16.38 10.58 -18.41
C LEU A 96 15.41 10.36 -17.25
N ALA A 97 14.17 10.82 -17.38
CA ALA A 97 13.14 10.57 -16.40
C ALA A 97 12.84 9.06 -16.23
N LEU A 98 12.81 8.32 -17.34
CA LEU A 98 12.62 6.88 -17.32
C LEU A 98 13.82 6.16 -16.69
N GLU A 99 15.05 6.63 -16.89
CA GLU A 99 16.23 6.11 -16.23
C GLU A 99 16.16 6.30 -14.71
N GLN A 100 15.65 7.43 -14.23
CA GLN A 100 15.59 7.76 -12.80
C GLN A 100 14.37 7.16 -12.08
N LEU A 101 13.21 7.12 -12.73
CA LEU A 101 11.94 6.68 -12.13
C LEU A 101 11.50 5.29 -12.59
N GLY A 102 12.04 4.80 -13.68
CA GLY A 102 11.95 3.42 -14.09
C GLY A 102 12.87 2.55 -13.23
N GLY A 103 12.74 1.26 -13.35
CA GLY A 103 13.61 0.31 -12.66
C GLY A 103 13.35 -1.10 -13.17
N ASN A 104 14.31 -1.96 -12.90
CA ASN A 104 14.24 -3.39 -13.22
C ASN A 104 14.12 -4.22 -11.93
N GLU A 105 13.86 -3.56 -10.80
CA GLU A 105 13.64 -4.27 -9.54
C GLU A 105 12.38 -5.11 -9.64
N PHE A 106 12.44 -6.30 -9.05
CA PHE A 106 11.25 -7.11 -8.86
C PHE A 106 10.31 -6.41 -7.86
N VAL A 107 9.11 -6.07 -8.31
CA VAL A 107 8.10 -5.39 -7.50
C VAL A 107 7.07 -6.41 -7.04
N PHE A 108 7.08 -6.70 -5.75
CA PHE A 108 6.13 -7.59 -5.11
C PHE A 108 5.29 -6.84 -4.07
N ASP A 109 4.11 -6.44 -4.46
CA ASP A 109 3.13 -5.76 -3.62
C ASP A 109 2.38 -6.78 -2.76
N VAL A 110 2.57 -6.75 -1.44
CA VAL A 110 1.95 -7.73 -0.54
C VAL A 110 0.57 -7.31 -0.05
N GLN A 111 0.05 -6.14 -0.46
CA GLN A 111 -1.25 -5.66 -0.01
C GLN A 111 -2.04 -4.98 -1.14
N GLY A 112 -2.88 -5.74 -1.80
CA GLY A 112 -3.89 -5.23 -2.72
C GLY A 112 -5.29 -5.70 -2.37
N HIS A 113 -6.29 -4.93 -2.79
CA HIS A 113 -7.69 -5.18 -2.49
C HIS A 113 -8.57 -4.88 -3.71
N TYR A 114 -9.66 -5.58 -3.82
CA TYR A 114 -10.83 -5.14 -4.58
C TYR A 114 -12.11 -5.62 -3.89
N VAL A 115 -13.26 -5.12 -4.31
CA VAL A 115 -14.57 -5.54 -3.80
C VAL A 115 -15.47 -5.93 -4.94
N VAL A 116 -16.40 -6.87 -4.68
CA VAL A 116 -17.37 -7.32 -5.67
C VAL A 116 -18.57 -6.36 -5.67
N PRO A 117 -18.81 -5.63 -6.78
CA PRO A 117 -19.79 -4.55 -6.84
C PRO A 117 -21.20 -4.92 -6.34
N PRO A 118 -21.79 -6.07 -6.69
CA PRO A 118 -23.16 -6.39 -6.30
C PRO A 118 -23.39 -6.52 -4.80
N LYS A 119 -22.38 -6.92 -4.04
CA LYS A 119 -22.50 -7.17 -2.59
C LYS A 119 -22.57 -5.90 -1.76
N LEU A 120 -21.98 -4.83 -2.23
CA LEU A 120 -22.06 -3.52 -1.59
C LEU A 120 -23.17 -2.66 -2.22
N ALA A 121 -23.59 -2.95 -3.44
CA ALA A 121 -24.60 -2.20 -4.18
C ALA A 121 -26.01 -2.28 -3.60
N THR A 122 -26.35 -3.30 -2.81
CA THR A 122 -27.67 -3.41 -2.16
C THR A 122 -27.92 -2.35 -1.10
N THR A 123 -26.86 -1.70 -0.62
CA THR A 123 -26.91 -0.64 0.39
C THR A 123 -26.43 0.72 -0.14
N LEU A 124 -25.88 0.72 -1.35
CA LEU A 124 -25.37 1.91 -2.01
C LEU A 124 -26.45 2.52 -2.91
N LYS A 125 -27.04 3.63 -2.48
CA LYS A 125 -27.59 4.57 -3.45
C LYS A 125 -26.48 4.95 -4.42
N PRO A 126 -26.76 5.06 -5.74
CA PRO A 126 -25.79 5.52 -6.72
C PRO A 126 -25.24 6.86 -6.23
N GLY A 127 -24.06 6.87 -5.78
CA GLY A 127 -23.41 8.00 -5.17
C GLY A 127 -21.93 7.84 -5.35
N CYS A 128 -21.52 7.33 -6.52
CA CYS A 128 -20.19 7.66 -7.01
C CYS A 128 -20.04 9.15 -6.87
N ARG A 129 -18.93 9.60 -6.35
CA ARG A 129 -18.58 11.02 -6.44
C ARG A 129 -18.82 11.50 -7.87
N ALA A 130 -19.25 12.74 -8.03
CA ALA A 130 -19.53 13.34 -9.34
C ALA A 130 -18.37 13.15 -10.36
N ASP A 131 -17.14 13.01 -9.87
CA ASP A 131 -15.98 12.72 -10.70
C ASP A 131 -15.91 11.29 -11.25
N HIS A 132 -16.77 10.39 -10.81
CA HIS A 132 -16.94 9.05 -11.37
C HIS A 132 -18.16 8.93 -12.28
N GLU A 133 -19.12 9.86 -12.22
CA GLU A 133 -20.33 9.85 -13.04
C GLU A 133 -20.04 9.90 -14.54
N HIS A 134 -19.00 10.66 -14.94
CA HIS A 134 -18.59 10.77 -16.33
C HIS A 134 -18.05 9.45 -16.93
N LEU A 135 -17.81 8.43 -16.11
CA LEU A 135 -17.46 7.09 -16.57
C LEU A 135 -18.68 6.25 -16.89
N GLY A 136 -19.89 6.76 -16.61
CA GLY A 136 -21.15 6.01 -16.76
C GLY A 136 -21.13 4.70 -15.96
N ARG A 137 -20.36 4.64 -14.87
CA ARG A 137 -20.13 3.44 -14.06
C ARG A 137 -20.45 3.71 -12.62
N ASP A 138 -21.01 2.72 -11.98
CA ASP A 138 -21.14 2.65 -10.54
C ASP A 138 -19.74 2.73 -9.88
N TYR A 139 -19.64 3.42 -8.75
CA TYR A 139 -18.42 3.52 -7.95
C TYR A 139 -17.76 2.17 -7.70
N MET A 140 -18.54 1.14 -7.44
CA MET A 140 -18.05 -0.19 -7.13
C MET A 140 -17.37 -0.87 -8.32
N ARG A 141 -17.74 -0.52 -9.56
CA ARG A 141 -17.03 -1.01 -10.76
C ARG A 141 -15.62 -0.42 -10.86
N CYS A 142 -15.41 0.78 -10.31
CA CYS A 142 -14.10 1.42 -10.30
C CYS A 142 -13.12 0.77 -9.31
N ILE A 143 -13.60 -0.06 -8.40
CA ILE A 143 -12.81 -0.79 -7.39
C ILE A 143 -13.03 -2.30 -7.45
N GLY A 144 -13.57 -2.81 -8.54
CA GLY A 144 -13.77 -4.24 -8.82
C GLY A 144 -12.55 -4.90 -9.48
N ALA A 145 -12.70 -6.18 -9.80
CA ALA A 145 -11.61 -7.01 -10.34
C ALA A 145 -11.00 -6.46 -11.65
N GLU A 146 -11.82 -5.93 -12.57
CA GLU A 146 -11.31 -5.35 -13.83
C GLU A 146 -10.38 -4.15 -13.57
N ALA A 147 -10.80 -3.24 -12.68
CA ALA A 147 -10.01 -2.09 -12.30
C ALA A 147 -8.74 -2.51 -11.57
N PHE A 148 -8.85 -3.50 -10.68
CA PHE A 148 -7.72 -4.08 -9.97
C PHE A 148 -6.68 -4.63 -10.95
N ILE A 149 -7.07 -5.50 -11.89
CA ILE A 149 -6.13 -6.10 -12.86
C ILE A 149 -5.47 -5.00 -13.71
N LYS A 150 -6.27 -4.03 -14.20
CA LYS A 150 -5.73 -2.92 -14.99
C LYS A 150 -4.75 -2.06 -14.21
N ASP A 151 -5.13 -1.59 -13.04
CA ASP A 151 -4.33 -0.65 -12.25
C ASP A 151 -3.04 -1.29 -11.73
N ILE A 152 -3.09 -2.58 -11.37
CA ILE A 152 -1.94 -3.31 -10.85
C ILE A 152 -1.03 -3.81 -11.98
N PHE A 153 -1.58 -4.55 -12.95
CA PHE A 153 -0.73 -5.26 -13.91
C PHE A 153 -0.51 -4.52 -15.24
N LEU A 154 -1.32 -3.53 -15.59
CA LEU A 154 -1.13 -2.76 -16.82
C LEU A 154 -0.62 -1.34 -16.57
N ASP A 155 -1.16 -0.64 -15.58
CA ASP A 155 -0.80 0.74 -15.25
C ASP A 155 0.34 0.86 -14.21
N SER A 156 0.95 -0.25 -13.80
CA SER A 156 2.10 -0.21 -12.88
C SER A 156 3.17 -1.24 -13.23
N ASP A 157 4.32 -1.11 -12.59
CA ASP A 157 5.46 -2.02 -12.71
C ASP A 157 5.36 -3.21 -11.75
N THR A 158 4.21 -3.45 -11.13
CA THR A 158 4.02 -4.59 -10.22
C THR A 158 4.20 -5.92 -10.94
N ASP A 159 5.12 -6.74 -10.47
CA ASP A 159 5.38 -8.08 -11.00
C ASP A 159 4.54 -9.14 -10.31
N MET A 160 4.40 -9.03 -8.97
CA MET A 160 3.54 -9.89 -8.17
C MET A 160 2.68 -9.09 -7.20
N MET A 161 1.52 -9.66 -6.88
CA MET A 161 0.57 -9.06 -5.94
C MET A 161 0.01 -10.13 -5.00
N VAL A 162 -0.24 -9.76 -3.75
CA VAL A 162 -1.11 -10.53 -2.86
C VAL A 162 -2.46 -9.85 -2.75
N LEU A 163 -3.50 -10.53 -3.20
CA LEU A 163 -4.87 -10.10 -3.00
C LEU A 163 -5.30 -10.38 -1.56
N SER A 164 -5.56 -9.34 -0.84
CA SER A 164 -5.94 -9.35 0.58
C SER A 164 -7.42 -9.04 0.78
N PHE A 165 -7.94 -9.36 1.95
CA PHE A 165 -9.34 -9.18 2.31
C PHE A 165 -9.47 -8.09 3.36
N ILE A 166 -10.62 -7.40 3.32
CA ILE A 166 -11.03 -6.51 4.41
C ILE A 166 -11.84 -7.33 5.44
N PRO A 167 -11.90 -6.90 6.71
CA PRO A 167 -12.65 -7.62 7.73
C PRO A 167 -14.16 -7.49 7.46
N SER A 168 -14.88 -8.56 7.69
CA SER A 168 -16.34 -8.60 7.51
C SER A 168 -16.96 -9.75 8.30
N ARG A 169 -18.25 -9.66 8.51
CA ARG A 169 -19.03 -10.82 8.93
C ARG A 169 -19.10 -11.85 7.79
N ARG A 170 -19.23 -13.12 8.13
CA ARG A 170 -19.29 -14.23 7.16
C ARG A 170 -20.40 -14.06 6.11
N GLU A 171 -21.57 -13.58 6.54
CA GLU A 171 -22.73 -13.35 5.68
C GLU A 171 -22.65 -12.08 4.80
N ALA A 172 -21.63 -11.26 5.01
CA ALA A 172 -21.51 -9.93 4.39
C ALA A 172 -20.13 -9.67 3.77
N GLU A 173 -19.47 -10.70 3.27
CA GLU A 173 -18.14 -10.59 2.67
C GLU A 173 -18.16 -9.73 1.40
N PRO A 174 -17.41 -8.62 1.36
CA PRO A 174 -17.26 -7.81 0.14
C PRO A 174 -16.53 -8.55 -0.98
N LEU A 175 -15.69 -9.50 -0.61
CA LEU A 175 -14.98 -10.42 -1.49
C LEU A 175 -14.92 -11.77 -0.80
N THR A 176 -15.40 -12.83 -1.45
CA THR A 176 -15.27 -14.20 -0.97
C THR A 176 -13.99 -14.84 -1.45
N ILE A 177 -13.54 -15.89 -0.75
CA ILE A 177 -12.37 -16.66 -1.16
C ILE A 177 -12.55 -17.28 -2.55
N ALA A 178 -13.76 -17.73 -2.90
CA ALA A 178 -14.06 -18.30 -4.22
C ALA A 178 -13.93 -17.26 -5.35
N GLU A 179 -14.38 -16.02 -5.12
CA GLU A 179 -14.22 -14.92 -6.08
C GLU A 179 -12.76 -14.51 -6.24
N ALA A 180 -12.01 -14.46 -5.14
CA ALA A 180 -10.57 -14.20 -5.18
C ALA A 180 -9.81 -15.32 -5.92
N ALA A 181 -10.14 -16.58 -5.66
CA ALA A 181 -9.58 -17.72 -6.36
C ALA A 181 -9.90 -17.70 -7.86
N THR A 182 -11.13 -17.34 -8.23
CA THR A 182 -11.51 -17.14 -9.64
C THR A 182 -10.67 -16.05 -10.30
N THR A 183 -10.41 -14.95 -9.61
CA THR A 183 -9.55 -13.89 -10.13
C THR A 183 -8.11 -14.37 -10.30
N ARG A 184 -7.59 -15.12 -9.33
CA ARG A 184 -6.27 -15.78 -9.45
C ARG A 184 -6.21 -16.71 -10.64
N GLU A 185 -7.22 -17.55 -10.86
CA GLU A 185 -7.28 -18.44 -12.01
C GLU A 185 -7.34 -17.68 -13.36
N ILE A 186 -8.03 -16.56 -13.41
CA ILE A 186 -8.07 -15.71 -14.62
C ILE A 186 -6.69 -15.15 -14.91
N VAL A 187 -6.03 -14.58 -13.90
CA VAL A 187 -4.67 -14.05 -14.02
C VAL A 187 -3.71 -15.16 -14.42
N GLU A 188 -3.77 -16.33 -13.78
CA GLU A 188 -2.93 -17.49 -14.07
C GLU A 188 -3.13 -18.02 -15.48
N ARG A 189 -4.37 -18.08 -16.00
CA ARG A 189 -4.63 -18.47 -17.40
C ARG A 189 -4.05 -17.50 -18.41
N MET A 190 -3.92 -16.23 -18.03
CA MET A 190 -3.31 -15.21 -18.88
C MET A 190 -1.78 -15.30 -18.87
N GLU A 191 -1.20 -15.76 -17.78
CA GLU A 191 0.25 -15.65 -17.53
C GLU A 191 0.97 -17.00 -17.32
N GLY A 192 0.36 -17.95 -16.62
CA GLY A 192 0.98 -19.23 -16.25
C GLY A 192 2.15 -19.11 -15.26
N THR A 193 2.24 -17.99 -14.52
CA THR A 193 3.40 -17.62 -13.68
C THR A 193 3.08 -17.45 -12.22
N HIS A 194 1.81 -17.57 -11.81
CA HIS A 194 1.34 -17.37 -10.43
C HIS A 194 1.66 -15.99 -9.84
N ARG A 195 1.46 -14.92 -10.62
CA ARG A 195 1.72 -13.54 -10.19
C ARG A 195 0.73 -13.03 -9.14
N LEU A 196 -0.42 -13.68 -8.98
CA LEU A 196 -1.43 -13.30 -8.01
C LEU A 196 -1.56 -14.36 -6.92
N LEU A 197 -1.09 -14.04 -5.71
CA LEU A 197 -1.33 -14.83 -4.51
C LEU A 197 -2.59 -14.33 -3.81
N ILE A 198 -3.17 -15.16 -2.93
CA ILE A 198 -4.32 -14.79 -2.12
C ILE A 198 -4.07 -15.08 -0.64
N HIS A 199 -4.60 -14.24 0.24
CA HIS A 199 -4.64 -14.49 1.67
C HIS A 199 -5.81 -15.37 2.08
N GLY A 200 -5.68 -16.07 3.20
CA GLY A 200 -6.80 -16.61 3.96
C GLY A 200 -7.25 -15.56 4.99
N ARG A 201 -8.47 -15.04 4.86
CA ARG A 201 -9.04 -14.15 5.86
C ARG A 201 -9.43 -14.95 7.10
N VAL A 202 -8.98 -14.52 8.26
CA VAL A 202 -9.31 -15.14 9.55
C VAL A 202 -9.55 -14.06 10.60
N ASN A 203 -10.73 -14.06 11.20
CA ASN A 203 -11.03 -13.27 12.38
C ASN A 203 -11.23 -14.25 13.53
N PRO A 204 -10.20 -14.56 14.34
CA PRO A 204 -10.25 -15.64 15.34
C PRO A 204 -11.26 -15.40 16.46
N ASN A 205 -11.81 -14.19 16.56
CA ASN A 205 -12.92 -13.80 17.44
C ASN A 205 -14.29 -13.87 16.75
N GLN A 206 -14.38 -14.51 15.58
CA GLN A 206 -15.62 -14.82 14.86
C GLN A 206 -15.80 -16.34 14.80
N ASP A 207 -16.97 -16.82 15.23
CA ASP A 207 -17.27 -18.25 15.26
C ASP A 207 -17.10 -18.89 13.89
N GLY A 208 -16.39 -20.02 13.84
CA GLY A 208 -16.14 -20.81 12.65
C GLY A 208 -14.94 -20.35 11.79
N ASP A 209 -14.40 -19.13 11.95
CA ASP A 209 -13.27 -18.68 11.13
C ASP A 209 -12.00 -19.52 11.38
N LEU A 210 -11.77 -19.96 12.62
CA LEU A 210 -10.66 -20.88 12.90
C LEU A 210 -10.88 -22.25 12.27
N ASP A 211 -12.12 -22.75 12.23
CA ASP A 211 -12.43 -24.06 11.64
C ASP A 211 -12.24 -24.03 10.11
N ASP A 212 -12.61 -22.94 9.46
CA ASP A 212 -12.46 -22.76 8.00
C ASP A 212 -10.99 -22.71 7.53
N MET A 213 -10.03 -22.54 8.44
CA MET A 213 -8.61 -22.47 8.05
C MET A 213 -8.13 -23.75 7.36
N ASP A 214 -8.68 -24.91 7.68
CA ASP A 214 -8.34 -26.19 7.02
C ASP A 214 -8.75 -26.12 5.53
N GLU A 215 -9.98 -25.72 5.24
CA GLU A 215 -10.45 -25.57 3.85
C GLU A 215 -9.67 -24.48 3.10
N LEU A 216 -9.36 -23.35 3.76
CA LEU A 216 -8.57 -22.27 3.15
C LEU A 216 -7.16 -22.76 2.76
N ALA A 217 -6.54 -23.58 3.57
CA ALA A 217 -5.22 -24.15 3.27
C ALA A 217 -5.28 -25.24 2.18
N GLU A 218 -6.17 -26.22 2.35
CA GLU A 218 -6.18 -27.43 1.51
C GLU A 218 -6.82 -27.20 0.14
N ARG A 219 -7.95 -26.50 0.10
CA ARG A 219 -8.72 -26.30 -1.13
C ARG A 219 -8.32 -25.06 -1.89
N TRP A 220 -8.09 -23.94 -1.16
CA TRP A 220 -7.90 -22.65 -1.79
C TRP A 220 -6.41 -22.27 -1.94
N GLY A 221 -5.50 -22.98 -1.28
CA GLY A 221 -4.07 -22.75 -1.40
C GLY A 221 -3.68 -21.31 -1.09
N VAL A 222 -4.11 -20.82 0.08
CA VAL A 222 -3.79 -19.46 0.52
C VAL A 222 -2.29 -19.35 0.86
N ALA A 223 -1.68 -18.21 0.52
CA ALA A 223 -0.25 -18.01 0.70
C ALA A 223 0.15 -17.54 2.11
N ALA A 224 -0.76 -16.89 2.81
CA ALA A 224 -0.61 -16.41 4.17
C ALA A 224 -1.97 -16.12 4.79
N TRP A 225 -1.99 -15.91 6.11
CA TRP A 225 -3.20 -15.57 6.86
C TRP A 225 -3.32 -14.05 7.02
N LYS A 226 -4.53 -13.51 6.88
CA LYS A 226 -4.83 -12.09 7.13
C LYS A 226 -5.83 -11.94 8.25
N CYS A 227 -5.47 -11.15 9.28
CA CYS A 227 -6.38 -10.80 10.37
C CYS A 227 -6.38 -9.31 10.68
N TYR A 228 -7.45 -8.88 11.35
CA TYR A 228 -7.65 -7.51 11.81
C TYR A 228 -7.91 -7.51 13.32
N THR A 229 -6.88 -7.27 14.10
CA THR A 229 -6.97 -7.33 15.57
C THR A 229 -7.94 -6.30 16.15
N GLN A 230 -8.19 -5.23 15.44
CA GLN A 230 -9.10 -4.16 15.89
C GLN A 230 -10.57 -4.39 15.49
N TRP A 231 -10.87 -5.48 14.79
CA TRP A 231 -12.21 -5.82 14.32
C TRP A 231 -12.76 -7.04 15.07
N GLY A 232 -14.09 -7.13 15.15
CA GLY A 232 -14.84 -8.29 15.58
C GLY A 232 -16.32 -8.11 15.34
N PRO A 233 -17.09 -9.21 15.17
CA PRO A 233 -18.51 -9.16 14.84
C PRO A 233 -19.37 -8.47 15.91
N ALA A 234 -18.90 -8.46 17.17
CA ALA A 234 -19.52 -7.74 18.29
C ALA A 234 -18.94 -6.32 18.47
N GLY A 235 -18.10 -5.83 17.55
CA GLY A 235 -17.40 -4.56 17.69
C GLY A 235 -16.25 -4.57 18.71
N VAL A 236 -15.77 -5.76 19.07
CA VAL A 236 -14.66 -5.96 20.00
C VAL A 236 -13.52 -6.68 19.29
N GLY A 237 -12.35 -6.08 19.30
CA GLY A 237 -11.12 -6.66 18.76
C GLY A 237 -10.46 -7.64 19.75
N PHE A 238 -9.26 -8.11 19.39
CA PHE A 238 -8.46 -9.04 20.18
C PHE A 238 -6.97 -8.67 20.11
N HIS A 239 -6.17 -9.24 21.00
CA HIS A 239 -4.70 -9.20 20.91
C HIS A 239 -4.15 -10.53 20.40
N MET A 240 -3.04 -10.50 19.67
CA MET A 240 -2.39 -11.74 19.21
C MET A 240 -1.93 -12.64 20.38
N THR A 241 -1.76 -12.06 21.55
CA THR A 241 -1.37 -12.76 22.79
C THR A 241 -2.56 -13.29 23.60
N ASP A 242 -3.80 -13.05 23.19
CA ASP A 242 -4.98 -13.53 23.91
C ASP A 242 -5.06 -15.06 23.87
N PRO A 243 -5.25 -15.72 25.03
CA PRO A 243 -5.21 -17.19 25.14
C PRO A 243 -6.37 -17.88 24.41
N ASP A 244 -7.49 -17.19 24.25
CA ASP A 244 -8.71 -17.76 23.68
C ASP A 244 -8.93 -17.42 22.20
N THR A 245 -8.11 -16.50 21.65
CA THR A 245 -8.28 -16.02 20.25
C THR A 245 -6.95 -16.02 19.50
N GLY A 246 -6.03 -15.11 19.83
CA GLY A 246 -4.79 -14.91 19.10
C GLY A 246 -3.87 -16.13 19.12
N ILE A 247 -3.68 -16.74 20.30
CA ILE A 247 -2.81 -17.92 20.47
C ILE A 247 -3.35 -19.13 19.69
N PRO A 248 -4.62 -19.54 19.83
CA PRO A 248 -5.18 -20.63 19.01
C PRO A 248 -5.05 -20.41 17.50
N PHE A 249 -5.19 -19.18 17.04
CA PHE A 249 -4.99 -18.83 15.64
C PHE A 249 -3.55 -19.09 15.18
N VAL A 250 -2.55 -18.59 15.93
CA VAL A 250 -1.13 -18.81 15.59
C VAL A 250 -0.79 -20.30 15.62
N GLU A 251 -1.27 -21.02 16.61
CA GLU A 251 -1.02 -22.47 16.72
C GLU A 251 -1.67 -23.25 15.58
N LYS A 252 -2.88 -22.85 15.14
CA LYS A 252 -3.51 -23.48 13.97
C LYS A 252 -2.76 -23.17 12.68
N ALA A 253 -2.33 -21.94 12.45
CA ALA A 253 -1.50 -21.55 11.31
C ALA A 253 -0.22 -22.40 11.24
N ARG A 254 0.44 -22.63 12.39
CA ARG A 254 1.62 -23.50 12.48
C ARG A 254 1.32 -24.95 12.12
N ARG A 255 0.21 -25.51 12.62
CA ARG A 255 -0.19 -26.91 12.31
C ARG A 255 -0.48 -27.10 10.82
N LEU A 256 -1.07 -26.10 10.17
CA LEU A 256 -1.35 -26.11 8.73
C LEU A 256 -0.12 -25.85 7.86
N GLY A 257 1.02 -25.52 8.46
CA GLY A 257 2.27 -25.28 7.73
C GLY A 257 2.36 -23.90 7.03
N ILE A 258 1.30 -23.08 7.07
CA ILE A 258 1.31 -21.72 6.53
C ILE A 258 1.69 -20.78 7.67
N LYS A 259 2.98 -20.50 7.79
CA LYS A 259 3.58 -19.83 8.94
C LYS A 259 3.76 -18.31 8.74
N THR A 260 3.03 -17.71 7.84
CA THR A 260 3.02 -16.25 7.64
C THR A 260 1.67 -15.68 8.02
N ILE A 261 1.67 -14.74 8.95
CA ILE A 261 0.47 -14.08 9.47
C ILE A 261 0.59 -12.57 9.23
N CYS A 262 -0.32 -12.03 8.44
CA CYS A 262 -0.44 -10.62 8.11
C CYS A 262 -1.46 -9.97 9.05
N ILE A 263 -0.99 -9.06 9.89
CA ILE A 263 -1.78 -8.47 10.98
C ILE A 263 -1.99 -6.99 10.69
N HIS A 264 -3.24 -6.57 10.54
CA HIS A 264 -3.56 -5.16 10.46
C HIS A 264 -3.33 -4.48 11.82
N LYS A 265 -2.36 -3.57 11.87
CA LYS A 265 -2.02 -2.76 13.04
C LYS A 265 -1.81 -1.30 12.62
N GLY A 266 -2.01 -0.38 13.52
CA GLY A 266 -2.11 1.03 13.15
C GLY A 266 -3.46 1.36 12.51
N ILE A 267 -3.58 2.48 11.85
CA ILE A 267 -4.79 2.95 11.16
C ILE A 267 -6.07 2.59 11.96
N PRO A 268 -6.26 3.15 13.16
CA PRO A 268 -7.34 2.73 14.04
C PRO A 268 -8.71 3.13 13.45
N PHE A 269 -9.68 2.22 13.49
CA PHE A 269 -11.06 2.45 13.04
C PHE A 269 -11.88 3.39 13.95
N GLY A 270 -11.21 4.11 14.83
CA GLY A 270 -11.77 5.03 15.80
C GLY A 270 -11.41 4.66 17.24
N ARG A 271 -11.96 5.39 18.21
CA ARG A 271 -11.55 5.26 19.62
C ARG A 271 -11.74 3.85 20.21
N ARG A 272 -12.79 3.14 19.81
CA ARG A 272 -13.07 1.79 20.33
C ARG A 272 -12.09 0.74 19.87
N SER A 273 -11.54 0.91 18.65
CA SER A 273 -10.60 -0.03 18.06
C SER A 273 -9.15 0.28 18.41
N TYR A 274 -8.86 1.48 18.91
CA TYR A 274 -7.50 1.95 19.17
C TYR A 274 -6.68 0.98 20.01
N ARG A 275 -7.26 0.47 21.08
CA ARG A 275 -6.64 -0.50 21.99
C ARG A 275 -6.08 -1.73 21.28
N HIS A 276 -6.73 -2.20 20.22
CA HIS A 276 -6.34 -3.42 19.49
C HIS A 276 -5.56 -3.12 18.19
N SER A 277 -5.51 -1.84 17.78
CA SER A 277 -4.71 -1.40 16.63
C SER A 277 -3.25 -1.15 16.97
N VAL A 278 -2.91 -1.01 18.24
CA VAL A 278 -1.55 -0.78 18.73
C VAL A 278 -0.69 -2.04 18.65
N CYS A 279 0.63 -1.87 18.58
CA CYS A 279 1.57 -2.97 18.34
C CYS A 279 2.15 -3.61 19.63
N THR A 280 1.55 -3.34 20.79
CA THR A 280 2.08 -3.78 22.10
C THR A 280 2.22 -5.30 22.24
N ASP A 281 1.41 -6.08 21.54
CA ASP A 281 1.36 -7.53 21.57
C ASP A 281 2.31 -8.22 20.56
N ILE A 282 2.84 -7.47 19.59
CA ILE A 282 3.60 -8.03 18.45
C ILE A 282 4.93 -8.65 18.89
N GLY A 283 5.73 -7.93 19.67
CA GLY A 283 7.01 -8.46 20.14
C GLY A 283 6.84 -9.73 20.99
N ALA A 284 5.86 -9.73 21.90
CA ALA A 284 5.60 -10.87 22.77
C ALA A 284 5.15 -12.12 22.00
N ILE A 285 4.25 -11.97 21.02
CA ILE A 285 3.81 -13.12 20.21
C ILE A 285 4.92 -13.62 19.28
N ALA A 286 5.73 -12.72 18.73
CA ALA A 286 6.84 -13.07 17.86
C ALA A 286 7.96 -13.80 18.63
N ALA A 287 8.29 -13.36 19.83
CA ALA A 287 9.26 -14.04 20.70
C ALA A 287 8.78 -15.44 21.11
N ARG A 288 7.47 -15.61 21.33
CA ARG A 288 6.87 -16.91 21.67
C ARG A 288 6.87 -17.90 20.51
N TYR A 289 6.74 -17.42 19.26
CA TYR A 289 6.64 -18.25 18.06
C TYR A 289 7.68 -17.84 17.01
N PRO A 290 8.98 -18.15 17.25
CA PRO A 290 10.07 -17.71 16.37
C PRO A 290 10.06 -18.37 14.99
N ASP A 291 9.26 -19.41 14.79
CA ASP A 291 9.07 -20.11 13.52
C ASP A 291 7.88 -19.56 12.70
N VAL A 292 7.24 -18.49 13.14
CA VAL A 292 6.13 -17.82 12.44
C VAL A 292 6.56 -16.42 12.05
N ASN A 293 6.31 -16.01 10.81
CA ASN A 293 6.51 -14.65 10.32
C ASN A 293 5.30 -13.78 10.62
N PHE A 294 5.52 -12.68 11.31
CA PHE A 294 4.49 -11.69 11.64
C PHE A 294 4.68 -10.43 10.80
N LEU A 295 3.83 -10.26 9.79
CA LEU A 295 3.82 -9.09 8.91
C LEU A 295 2.86 -8.06 9.49
N VAL A 296 3.40 -6.98 10.01
CA VAL A 296 2.64 -5.90 10.63
C VAL A 296 2.23 -4.91 9.56
N TYR A 297 1.01 -5.07 9.05
CA TYR A 297 0.45 -4.23 8.00
C TYR A 297 0.26 -2.82 8.50
N HIS A 298 0.63 -1.86 7.67
CA HIS A 298 0.75 -0.44 7.97
C HIS A 298 1.85 -0.09 8.99
N ALA A 299 2.72 -1.04 9.37
CA ALA A 299 3.83 -0.82 10.33
C ALA A 299 3.39 -0.16 11.66
N GLY A 300 2.11 -0.29 12.03
CA GLY A 300 1.55 0.39 13.20
C GLY A 300 1.25 1.89 13.00
N TYR A 301 1.42 2.44 11.80
CA TYR A 301 1.25 3.87 11.49
C TYR A 301 -0.12 4.42 11.90
N VAL A 302 -0.13 5.62 12.47
CA VAL A 302 -1.36 6.33 12.87
C VAL A 302 -1.50 7.61 12.04
N PRO A 303 -2.50 7.69 11.13
CA PRO A 303 -2.71 8.86 10.30
C PRO A 303 -2.93 10.13 11.13
N GLY A 304 -2.15 11.18 10.80
CA GLY A 304 -2.21 12.47 11.48
C GLY A 304 -1.25 12.62 12.66
N GLN A 305 -0.59 11.56 13.09
CA GLN A 305 0.58 11.68 13.96
C GLN A 305 1.81 11.98 13.11
N LYS A 306 2.68 12.85 13.65
CA LYS A 306 3.95 13.17 13.00
C LYS A 306 4.99 12.13 13.34
N GLU A 307 5.62 11.60 12.30
CA GLU A 307 6.78 10.76 12.45
C GLU A 307 8.02 11.60 12.81
N GLY A 308 8.83 11.09 13.71
CA GLY A 308 10.09 11.65 14.13
C GLY A 308 11.12 10.57 14.41
N PRO A 309 12.29 10.89 14.93
CA PRO A 309 13.23 9.89 15.36
C PRO A 309 12.63 8.99 16.45
N TYR A 310 13.03 7.73 16.47
CA TYR A 310 12.56 6.77 17.48
C TYR A 310 12.80 7.30 18.91
N ARG A 311 11.78 7.21 19.75
CA ARG A 311 11.80 7.67 21.15
C ARG A 311 11.53 6.49 22.09
N PRO A 312 12.56 5.93 22.74
CA PRO A 312 12.36 4.87 23.74
C PRO A 312 11.40 5.30 24.84
N GLY A 313 10.44 4.45 25.22
CA GLY A 313 9.45 4.69 26.26
C GLY A 313 8.38 5.73 25.96
N ARG A 314 8.39 6.33 24.77
CA ARG A 314 7.40 7.29 24.28
C ARG A 314 7.13 7.03 22.81
N GLY A 315 6.01 7.56 22.33
CA GLY A 315 5.62 7.41 20.94
C GLY A 315 4.60 6.31 20.74
N GLU A 316 3.76 6.53 19.79
CA GLU A 316 2.70 5.66 19.32
C GLU A 316 3.02 5.26 17.87
N GLY A 317 2.21 4.43 17.28
CA GLY A 317 2.35 4.09 15.88
C GLY A 317 3.61 3.26 15.59
N VAL A 318 4.43 3.73 14.67
CA VAL A 318 5.66 3.03 14.27
C VAL A 318 6.67 2.89 15.41
N ASP A 319 6.75 3.88 16.29
CA ASP A 319 7.62 3.81 17.48
C ASP A 319 7.20 2.69 18.44
N GLU A 320 5.89 2.44 18.53
CA GLU A 320 5.38 1.36 19.38
C GLU A 320 5.68 -0.03 18.82
N LEU A 321 5.63 -0.20 17.50
CA LEU A 321 6.08 -1.44 16.85
C LEU A 321 7.56 -1.72 17.18
N ILE A 322 8.42 -0.72 16.98
CA ILE A 322 9.86 -0.84 17.26
C ILE A 322 10.07 -1.17 18.76
N ARG A 323 9.40 -0.45 19.64
CA ARG A 323 9.49 -0.68 21.09
C ARG A 323 9.05 -2.10 21.46
N SER A 324 7.89 -2.55 20.95
CA SER A 324 7.39 -3.89 21.22
C SER A 324 8.38 -4.98 20.82
N VAL A 325 9.04 -4.81 19.69
CA VAL A 325 10.09 -5.74 19.21
C VAL A 325 11.30 -5.71 20.14
N LEU A 326 11.82 -4.51 20.45
CA LEU A 326 13.04 -4.38 21.26
C LEU A 326 12.84 -4.80 22.73
N ASP A 327 11.69 -4.47 23.34
CA ASP A 327 11.37 -4.81 24.74
C ASP A 327 11.20 -6.33 24.94
N ASN A 328 10.96 -7.08 23.88
CA ASN A 328 10.88 -8.54 23.91
C ASN A 328 12.19 -9.24 23.46
N GLY A 329 13.29 -8.51 23.45
CA GLY A 329 14.62 -9.06 23.14
C GLY A 329 14.83 -9.41 21.67
N LEU A 330 13.92 -8.95 20.80
CA LEU A 330 14.02 -9.07 19.36
C LEU A 330 14.75 -7.85 18.76
N GLY A 331 15.07 -7.91 17.49
CA GLY A 331 15.76 -6.81 16.82
C GLY A 331 15.86 -7.05 15.32
N ARG A 332 16.95 -6.58 14.74
CA ARG A 332 17.23 -6.73 13.30
C ARG A 332 17.22 -8.19 12.89
N GLY A 333 16.51 -8.48 11.81
CA GLY A 333 16.42 -9.84 11.27
C GLY A 333 15.53 -10.78 12.07
N SER A 334 14.69 -10.27 12.99
CA SER A 334 13.68 -11.06 13.68
C SER A 334 12.55 -11.51 12.72
N ASN A 335 11.63 -12.30 13.23
CA ASN A 335 10.44 -12.75 12.50
C ASN A 335 9.29 -11.72 12.44
N VAL A 336 9.58 -10.44 12.72
CA VAL A 336 8.64 -9.32 12.62
C VAL A 336 8.99 -8.46 11.42
N TYR A 337 8.02 -8.20 10.57
CA TYR A 337 8.17 -7.43 9.35
C TYR A 337 7.23 -6.22 9.36
N ALA A 338 7.74 -5.05 9.00
CA ALA A 338 6.96 -3.83 8.85
C ALA A 338 6.50 -3.69 7.39
N GLU A 339 5.20 -3.75 7.16
CA GLU A 339 4.60 -3.57 5.84
C GLU A 339 4.15 -2.12 5.68
N LEU A 340 4.38 -1.53 4.48
CA LEU A 340 4.24 -0.10 4.22
C LEU A 340 2.93 0.32 3.52
N GLY A 341 1.97 -0.58 3.30
CA GLY A 341 0.68 -0.25 2.68
C GLY A 341 -0.02 0.92 3.40
N THR A 342 -0.63 1.81 2.65
CA THR A 342 -1.12 3.12 3.13
C THR A 342 -0.04 3.98 3.81
N THR A 343 0.84 3.40 4.61
CA THR A 343 1.91 4.13 5.31
C THR A 343 2.79 4.88 4.33
N TRP A 344 3.34 4.19 3.32
CA TRP A 344 4.13 4.86 2.29
C TRP A 344 3.31 5.88 1.50
N ARG A 345 2.08 5.54 1.12
CA ARG A 345 1.16 6.45 0.44
C ARG A 345 0.92 7.75 1.22
N MET A 346 0.88 7.69 2.53
CA MET A 346 0.73 8.86 3.40
C MET A 346 2.05 9.61 3.59
N LEU A 347 3.15 8.89 3.74
CA LEU A 347 4.47 9.47 4.02
C LEU A 347 5.13 10.09 2.79
N MET A 348 4.90 9.58 1.57
CA MET A 348 5.43 10.20 0.35
C MET A 348 4.95 11.65 0.15
N ARG A 349 3.95 12.09 0.92
CA ARG A 349 3.46 13.47 0.96
C ARG A 349 4.30 14.40 1.86
N ASP A 350 5.17 13.84 2.69
CA ASP A 350 6.10 14.58 3.55
C ASP A 350 7.44 13.81 3.62
N PRO A 351 8.40 14.11 2.71
CA PRO A 351 9.66 13.38 2.62
C PRO A 351 10.47 13.38 3.92
N GLN A 352 10.32 14.39 4.77
CA GLN A 352 11.00 14.42 6.08
C GLN A 352 10.40 13.39 7.04
N GLU A 353 9.08 13.27 7.11
CA GLU A 353 8.43 12.22 7.90
C GLU A 353 8.71 10.82 7.32
N ALA A 354 8.77 10.71 5.99
CA ALA A 354 9.17 9.48 5.30
C ALA A 354 10.59 9.05 5.71
N ALA A 355 11.54 10.00 5.76
CA ALA A 355 12.92 9.73 6.18
C ALA A 355 12.98 9.20 7.62
N HIS A 356 12.20 9.78 8.53
CA HIS A 356 12.12 9.27 9.90
C HIS A 356 11.49 7.89 9.97
N CYS A 357 10.36 7.67 9.29
CA CYS A 357 9.64 6.40 9.37
C CYS A 357 10.46 5.26 8.76
N VAL A 358 10.85 5.37 7.49
CA VAL A 358 11.63 4.34 6.80
C VAL A 358 13.00 4.16 7.46
N GLY A 359 13.66 5.27 7.79
CA GLY A 359 14.99 5.25 8.43
C GLY A 359 14.98 4.50 9.76
N LYS A 360 14.01 4.77 10.66
CA LYS A 360 13.94 4.07 11.95
C LYS A 360 13.50 2.61 11.81
N LEU A 361 12.60 2.28 10.87
CA LEU A 361 12.22 0.90 10.61
C LEU A 361 13.42 0.07 10.15
N VAL A 362 14.15 0.54 9.14
CA VAL A 362 15.34 -0.17 8.64
C VAL A 362 16.44 -0.23 9.71
N LYS A 363 16.65 0.85 10.47
CA LYS A 363 17.63 0.89 11.56
C LYS A 363 17.36 -0.15 12.63
N HIS A 364 16.12 -0.30 13.08
CA HIS A 364 15.78 -1.10 14.27
C HIS A 364 15.29 -2.51 13.93
N LEU A 365 14.53 -2.70 12.85
CA LEU A 365 14.04 -4.01 12.44
C LEU A 365 14.99 -4.70 11.45
N GLY A 366 15.74 -3.94 10.66
CA GLY A 366 16.64 -4.46 9.64
C GLY A 366 16.17 -4.18 8.21
N GLU A 367 17.11 -4.16 7.28
CA GLU A 367 16.86 -3.92 5.85
C GLU A 367 16.03 -5.04 5.19
N ASP A 368 16.06 -6.24 5.77
CA ASP A 368 15.34 -7.42 5.30
C ASP A 368 13.92 -7.53 5.89
N ASN A 369 13.53 -6.61 6.77
CA ASN A 369 12.28 -6.66 7.54
C ASN A 369 11.29 -5.54 7.20
N VAL A 370 11.52 -4.79 6.11
CA VAL A 370 10.59 -3.79 5.60
C VAL A 370 10.07 -4.25 4.25
N LEU A 371 8.73 -4.27 4.11
CA LEU A 371 8.03 -4.81 2.94
C LEU A 371 7.20 -3.72 2.27
N TYR A 372 7.17 -3.72 0.95
CA TYR A 372 6.30 -2.86 0.17
C TYR A 372 4.90 -3.47 0.05
N GLY A 373 3.90 -2.65 0.32
CA GLY A 373 2.52 -2.84 -0.03
C GLY A 373 1.91 -1.51 -0.44
N SER A 374 0.96 -1.54 -1.36
CA SER A 374 0.31 -0.32 -1.87
C SER A 374 -0.99 0.04 -1.16
N ASP A 375 -1.67 -0.96 -0.65
CA ASP A 375 -3.06 -0.87 -0.17
C ASP A 375 -4.02 -0.34 -1.27
N CYS A 376 -3.72 -0.66 -2.54
CA CYS A 376 -4.61 -0.41 -3.67
C CYS A 376 -5.79 -1.41 -3.60
N VAL A 377 -6.93 -1.12 -4.13
CA VAL A 377 -7.36 -0.23 -5.23
C VAL A 377 -7.82 1.18 -4.78
N TRP A 378 -7.87 1.47 -3.51
CA TRP A 378 -8.40 2.75 -2.98
C TRP A 378 -7.62 3.95 -3.52
N TYR A 379 -6.34 3.77 -3.75
CA TYR A 379 -5.42 4.79 -4.26
C TYR A 379 -5.22 4.73 -5.78
N GLY A 380 -5.95 3.85 -6.50
CA GLY A 380 -5.75 3.58 -7.93
C GLY A 380 -4.46 2.81 -8.19
N SER A 381 -3.90 2.91 -9.40
CA SER A 381 -2.64 2.25 -9.72
C SER A 381 -1.52 2.61 -8.73
N PRO A 382 -0.70 1.66 -8.27
CA PRO A 382 0.41 1.90 -7.36
C PRO A 382 1.65 2.50 -8.03
N GLN A 383 1.63 2.81 -9.31
CA GLN A 383 2.81 3.28 -10.06
C GLN A 383 3.47 4.52 -9.43
N ASP A 384 2.69 5.46 -8.95
CA ASP A 384 3.22 6.65 -8.28
C ASP A 384 3.93 6.32 -6.96
N GLN A 385 3.43 5.34 -6.22
CA GLN A 385 4.05 4.87 -4.98
C GLN A 385 5.39 4.17 -5.28
N ILE A 386 5.43 3.37 -6.35
CA ILE A 386 6.64 2.68 -6.81
C ILE A 386 7.69 3.71 -7.26
N GLN A 387 7.32 4.66 -8.12
CA GLN A 387 8.22 5.70 -8.62
C GLN A 387 8.76 6.59 -7.49
N ALA A 388 7.90 6.97 -6.55
CA ALA A 388 8.31 7.73 -5.39
C ALA A 388 9.29 6.94 -4.51
N LEU A 389 9.09 5.62 -4.30
CA LEU A 389 10.00 4.80 -3.49
C LEU A 389 11.34 4.56 -4.21
N ARG A 390 11.34 4.39 -5.53
CA ARG A 390 12.55 4.25 -6.34
C ARG A 390 13.47 5.47 -6.27
N SER A 391 12.88 6.66 -6.23
CA SER A 391 13.62 7.91 -6.18
C SER A 391 13.84 8.46 -4.78
N PHE A 392 13.22 7.88 -3.75
CA PHE A 392 13.31 8.38 -2.38
C PHE A 392 14.72 8.24 -1.80
N GLN A 393 15.19 9.32 -1.16
CA GLN A 393 16.47 9.39 -0.45
C GLN A 393 16.29 9.98 0.94
N ILE A 394 17.09 9.49 1.89
CA ILE A 394 17.31 10.11 3.20
C ILE A 394 18.56 10.95 3.11
N THR A 395 18.52 12.23 3.50
CA THR A 395 19.67 13.12 3.41
C THR A 395 20.84 12.64 4.29
N SER A 396 22.06 12.98 3.88
CA SER A 396 23.27 12.64 4.64
C SER A 396 23.23 13.21 6.07
N GLU A 397 22.67 14.40 6.26
CA GLU A 397 22.47 14.97 7.60
C GLU A 397 21.59 14.06 8.49
N PHE A 398 20.48 13.56 7.96
CA PHE A 398 19.60 12.65 8.72
C PHE A 398 20.25 11.28 8.93
N GLN A 399 21.03 10.79 7.97
CA GLN A 399 21.80 9.56 8.12
C GLN A 399 22.79 9.69 9.28
N GLU A 400 23.58 10.75 9.31
CA GLU A 400 24.58 11.01 10.36
C GLU A 400 23.91 11.26 11.73
N ARG A 401 22.92 12.15 11.77
CA ARG A 401 22.28 12.60 13.00
C ARG A 401 21.48 11.50 13.69
N PHE A 402 20.79 10.65 12.94
CA PHE A 402 19.90 9.63 13.48
C PHE A 402 20.42 8.20 13.27
N GLY A 403 21.52 8.01 12.57
CA GLY A 403 22.04 6.69 12.21
C GLY A 403 21.11 5.93 11.28
N TYR A 404 20.45 6.63 10.37
CA TYR A 404 19.62 6.02 9.34
C TYR A 404 20.47 5.51 8.18
N PRO A 405 20.04 4.44 7.49
CA PRO A 405 20.75 3.98 6.29
C PRO A 405 20.50 4.90 5.10
N ALA A 406 21.45 4.92 4.17
CA ALA A 406 21.22 5.46 2.84
C ALA A 406 20.20 4.58 2.08
N MET A 407 19.31 5.19 1.31
CA MET A 407 18.37 4.48 0.44
C MET A 407 19.08 4.02 -0.85
N THR A 408 19.99 3.06 -0.70
CA THR A 408 20.71 2.50 -1.86
C THR A 408 19.76 1.77 -2.82
N PRO A 409 20.13 1.59 -4.11
CA PRO A 409 19.36 0.76 -5.04
C PRO A 409 19.08 -0.65 -4.49
N ALA A 410 20.07 -1.27 -3.84
CA ALA A 410 19.92 -2.59 -3.22
C ALA A 410 18.88 -2.59 -2.09
N LEU A 411 18.88 -1.57 -1.23
CA LEU A 411 17.88 -1.44 -0.15
C LEU A 411 16.48 -1.22 -0.74
N ARG A 412 16.35 -0.36 -1.76
CA ARG A 412 15.06 -0.14 -2.44
C ARG A 412 14.54 -1.42 -3.10
N ALA A 413 15.38 -2.19 -3.78
CA ALA A 413 15.02 -3.49 -4.35
C ALA A 413 14.57 -4.50 -3.28
N LYS A 414 15.25 -4.53 -2.12
CA LYS A 414 14.80 -5.33 -0.97
C LYS A 414 13.40 -4.95 -0.53
N ILE A 415 13.14 -3.67 -0.30
CA ILE A 415 11.84 -3.17 0.16
C ILE A 415 10.76 -3.42 -0.90
N LEU A 416 11.02 -3.11 -2.18
CA LEU A 416 10.06 -3.22 -3.27
C LEU A 416 9.60 -4.65 -3.55
N GLY A 417 10.48 -5.67 -3.34
CA GLY A 417 10.07 -7.02 -3.68
C GLY A 417 10.89 -8.15 -3.10
N LEU A 418 12.21 -8.04 -2.97
CA LEU A 418 13.05 -9.18 -2.59
C LEU A 418 12.74 -9.68 -1.17
N ASN A 419 12.44 -8.80 -0.24
CA ASN A 419 12.04 -9.19 1.12
C ASN A 419 10.72 -9.95 1.11
N SER A 420 9.75 -9.46 0.34
CA SER A 420 8.45 -10.10 0.16
C SER A 420 8.60 -11.47 -0.48
N ALA A 421 9.41 -11.59 -1.54
CA ALA A 421 9.70 -12.86 -2.19
C ALA A 421 10.27 -13.89 -1.21
N ARG A 422 11.23 -13.48 -0.38
CA ARG A 422 11.81 -14.34 0.66
C ARG A 422 10.78 -14.82 1.67
N VAL A 423 9.93 -13.92 2.16
CA VAL A 423 8.90 -14.24 3.17
C VAL A 423 7.82 -15.19 2.62
N TYR A 424 7.45 -15.02 1.37
CA TYR A 424 6.44 -15.85 0.69
C TYR A 424 7.05 -17.07 -0.02
N GLY A 425 8.38 -17.28 0.08
CA GLY A 425 9.07 -18.42 -0.55
C GLY A 425 9.08 -18.38 -2.08
N VAL A 426 9.00 -17.20 -2.67
CA VAL A 426 8.98 -16.99 -4.11
C VAL A 426 10.40 -16.97 -4.68
N GLN A 427 10.64 -17.75 -5.72
CA GLN A 427 11.90 -17.73 -6.46
C GLN A 427 11.82 -16.65 -7.55
N VAL A 428 12.46 -15.51 -7.31
CA VAL A 428 12.36 -14.31 -8.16
C VAL A 428 12.80 -14.59 -9.59
N ASP A 429 13.93 -15.29 -9.76
CA ASP A 429 14.47 -15.61 -11.10
C ASP A 429 13.49 -16.45 -11.92
N GLU A 430 12.81 -17.42 -11.29
CA GLU A 430 11.80 -18.24 -11.96
C GLU A 430 10.58 -17.41 -12.40
N ILE A 431 10.13 -16.47 -11.54
CA ILE A 431 9.02 -15.58 -11.89
C ILE A 431 9.41 -14.67 -13.05
N LEU A 432 10.59 -14.04 -12.98
CA LEU A 432 11.04 -13.12 -14.03
C LEU A 432 11.27 -13.83 -15.38
N GLU A 433 11.83 -15.03 -15.37
CA GLU A 433 12.01 -15.84 -16.59
C GLU A 433 10.67 -16.18 -17.24
N ARG A 434 9.67 -16.60 -16.45
CA ARG A 434 8.33 -16.92 -16.95
C ARG A 434 7.58 -15.68 -17.35
N ALA A 435 7.66 -14.62 -16.54
CA ALA A 435 7.03 -13.34 -16.81
C ALA A 435 7.44 -12.72 -18.15
N GLY A 436 8.72 -12.85 -18.54
CA GLY A 436 9.20 -12.38 -19.83
C GLY A 436 8.50 -13.04 -21.04
N ARG A 437 7.70 -14.07 -20.85
CA ARG A 437 7.00 -14.83 -21.89
C ARG A 437 5.49 -14.90 -21.71
N ASP A 438 4.96 -14.27 -20.65
CA ASP A 438 3.54 -14.37 -20.32
C ASP A 438 2.68 -13.33 -21.05
N THR A 439 1.37 -13.57 -21.03
CA THR A 439 0.40 -12.72 -21.72
C THR A 439 0.23 -11.35 -21.00
N ILE A 440 0.44 -11.26 -19.68
CA ILE A 440 0.39 -9.98 -18.96
C ILE A 440 1.53 -9.09 -19.41
N THR A 441 2.75 -9.60 -19.53
CA THR A 441 3.90 -8.83 -20.03
C THR A 441 3.66 -8.37 -21.46
N ALA A 442 3.21 -9.28 -22.34
CA ALA A 442 2.86 -8.90 -23.71
C ALA A 442 1.72 -7.87 -23.76
N SER A 443 0.70 -8.01 -22.89
CA SER A 443 -0.40 -7.05 -22.77
C SER A 443 0.08 -5.71 -22.25
N ARG A 444 0.99 -5.69 -21.27
CA ARG A 444 1.61 -4.49 -20.73
C ARG A 444 2.45 -3.76 -21.79
N GLU A 445 3.23 -4.48 -22.57
CA GLU A 445 4.01 -3.91 -23.69
C GLU A 445 3.11 -3.30 -24.74
N ASN A 446 2.05 -4.00 -25.15
CA ASN A 446 1.05 -3.46 -26.09
C ASN A 446 0.33 -2.24 -25.49
N TYR A 447 -0.02 -2.27 -24.23
CA TYR A 447 -0.66 -1.17 -23.51
C TYR A 447 0.26 0.06 -23.44
N ARG A 448 1.55 -0.13 -23.22
CA ARG A 448 2.56 0.96 -23.19
C ARG A 448 2.67 1.73 -24.50
N ASN A 449 2.31 1.14 -25.63
CA ASN A 449 2.26 1.87 -26.91
C ASN A 449 1.13 2.91 -26.94
N HIS A 450 0.03 2.66 -26.24
CA HIS A 450 -1.10 3.58 -26.13
C HIS A 450 -1.64 3.61 -24.68
N PRO A 451 -0.84 4.08 -23.71
CA PRO A 451 -1.21 4.02 -22.32
C PRO A 451 -2.40 4.92 -22.03
N ASN A 452 -3.30 4.45 -21.16
CA ASN A 452 -4.45 5.22 -20.72
C ASN A 452 -4.59 5.21 -19.19
N PRO A 453 -3.55 5.63 -18.46
CA PRO A 453 -3.64 5.80 -17.02
C PRO A 453 -4.61 6.94 -16.70
N HIS A 454 -5.35 6.79 -15.62
CA HIS A 454 -6.36 7.78 -15.21
C HIS A 454 -5.92 8.66 -14.04
N PHE A 455 -4.84 8.30 -13.33
CA PHE A 455 -4.31 8.99 -12.13
C PHE A 455 -5.36 9.29 -11.05
N ARG A 456 -6.33 8.41 -10.91
CA ARG A 456 -7.45 8.56 -9.99
C ARG A 456 -7.20 7.80 -8.69
N THR A 457 -7.84 8.31 -7.65
CA THR A 457 -8.00 7.63 -6.38
C THR A 457 -9.48 7.40 -6.14
N PHE A 458 -9.83 6.30 -5.48
CA PHE A 458 -11.22 5.86 -5.32
C PHE A 458 -11.70 5.92 -3.88
N GLY A 459 -10.80 6.00 -2.90
CA GLY A 459 -11.16 6.17 -1.51
C GLY A 459 -11.76 7.58 -1.22
N PRO A 460 -12.37 7.80 -0.06
CA PRO A 460 -12.90 9.11 0.33
C PRO A 460 -11.78 10.14 0.46
N ARG A 461 -12.04 11.38 0.03
CA ARG A 461 -11.10 12.52 0.08
C ARG A 461 -11.52 13.60 1.07
N THR A 462 -12.76 13.55 1.51
CA THR A 462 -13.32 14.50 2.47
C THR A 462 -13.99 13.76 3.62
N ARG A 463 -14.12 14.44 4.77
CA ARG A 463 -14.88 13.90 5.91
C ARG A 463 -16.33 13.56 5.52
N ARG A 464 -16.93 14.34 4.63
CA ARG A 464 -18.29 14.09 4.15
C ARG A 464 -18.36 12.78 3.38
N GLU A 465 -17.49 12.61 2.38
CA GLU A 465 -17.40 11.36 1.62
C GLU A 465 -17.14 10.14 2.51
N PHE A 466 -16.27 10.31 3.52
CA PHE A 466 -15.99 9.26 4.50
C PHE A 466 -17.25 8.91 5.33
N MET A 467 -18.00 9.90 5.80
CA MET A 467 -19.24 9.65 6.54
C MET A 467 -20.32 9.03 5.66
N ASP A 468 -20.37 9.39 4.38
CA ASP A 468 -21.29 8.77 3.43
C ASP A 468 -20.90 7.31 3.18
N LEU A 469 -19.60 7.01 3.01
CA LEU A 469 -19.10 5.63 2.92
C LEU A 469 -19.44 4.80 4.18
N LEU A 470 -19.28 5.38 5.37
CA LEU A 470 -19.66 4.70 6.61
C LEU A 470 -21.15 4.36 6.68
N ARG A 471 -22.03 5.29 6.24
CA ARG A 471 -23.47 5.03 6.19
C ARG A 471 -23.78 3.88 5.23
N LEU A 472 -23.09 3.84 4.10
CA LEU A 472 -23.23 2.79 3.11
C LEU A 472 -22.84 1.41 3.66
N LYS A 473 -21.81 1.38 4.50
CA LYS A 473 -21.36 0.16 5.22
C LYS A 473 -22.18 -0.12 6.49
N GLY A 474 -23.37 0.42 6.63
CA GLY A 474 -24.21 0.23 7.83
C GLY A 474 -23.67 0.85 9.10
N GLY A 475 -22.82 1.89 8.98
CA GLY A 475 -22.17 2.55 10.11
C GLY A 475 -20.89 1.85 10.61
N SER A 476 -20.51 0.74 9.99
CA SER A 476 -19.28 0.02 10.30
C SER A 476 -18.06 0.64 9.59
N ARG A 477 -16.95 0.75 10.32
CA ARG A 477 -15.67 1.16 9.74
C ARG A 477 -14.87 -0.08 9.35
N ALA A 478 -15.38 -0.91 8.58
CA ALA A 478 -14.69 -1.99 7.88
C ALA A 478 -15.69 -3.04 7.44
#